data_6305271eb175af8bea6ae4dbc249e4ce
#
_entry.id   6305271eb175af8bea6ae4dbc249e4ce
#
_cell.length_a   1.000
_cell.length_b   1.000
_cell.length_c   1.000
_cell.angle_alpha   90.00
_cell.angle_beta   90.00
_cell.angle_gamma   90.00
#
_symmetry.space_group_name_H-M   'P 1'
#
loop_
_entity.id
_entity.type
_entity.pdbx_description
1 polymer ?
#
loop_
_entity_poly.entity_id
_entity_poly.type
_entity_poly.pdbx_seq_one_letter_code
_entity_poly.pdbx_strand_id
1 'polypeptide(L)'
;MRRTYVLFIALVSLVLIPTVLSQGGQDESSHAVAGGVTVKGWTGKIDAREASQGMTLNSAKFAKEGDAFHILTGPAVTYWNPANKASRDYTVTAHFREPKFMALMTHPHPYGVMIAGNDLGTDQQSYLYCAAYGDGKFIVRGFGPAPFQMNGRGTPDPAVNKAAAVGQPVEQQITMSVKGDKVSCSINNKEVWTAAKSDLVKTGKLKSTDGVYGLRFAHNTEVFVTGLKKTKN
;
A
#
# COMPACT_ATOMS: atom_id res chain seq x y z
N MET A 1 -49.75 -77.68 -3.83
CA MET A 1 -49.04 -76.63 -4.59
C MET A 1 -48.66 -75.51 -3.60
N ARG A 2 -47.37 -75.44 -3.17
CA ARG A 2 -46.85 -74.36 -2.29
C ARG A 2 -46.19 -73.34 -3.16
N ARG A 3 -46.70 -72.11 -3.14
CA ARG A 3 -46.07 -70.93 -3.81
C ARG A 3 -45.07 -70.28 -2.86
N THR A 4 -43.80 -70.32 -3.23
CA THR A 4 -42.72 -69.63 -2.50
C THR A 4 -42.58 -68.22 -3.07
N TYR A 5 -42.81 -67.21 -2.22
CA TYR A 5 -42.54 -65.83 -2.58
C TYR A 5 -41.10 -65.48 -2.20
N VAL A 6 -40.31 -65.11 -3.20
CA VAL A 6 -38.96 -64.62 -3.01
C VAL A 6 -39.03 -63.10 -2.83
N LEU A 7 -38.64 -62.61 -1.66
CA LEU A 7 -38.61 -61.20 -1.32
C LEU A 7 -37.25 -60.64 -1.75
N PHE A 8 -37.26 -59.79 -2.78
CA PHE A 8 -36.07 -59.03 -3.15
C PHE A 8 -35.93 -57.80 -2.24
N ILE A 9 -34.92 -57.80 -1.37
CA ILE A 9 -34.53 -56.61 -0.59
C ILE A 9 -33.56 -55.84 -1.45
N ALA A 10 -34.00 -54.68 -2.00
CA ALA A 10 -33.08 -53.75 -2.66
C ALA A 10 -32.30 -52.94 -1.60
N LEU A 11 -31.00 -53.20 -1.52
CA LEU A 11 -30.07 -52.43 -0.70
C LEU A 11 -29.83 -51.08 -1.41
N VAL A 12 -30.43 -49.99 -0.92
CA VAL A 12 -30.09 -48.63 -1.36
C VAL A 12 -28.84 -48.20 -0.63
N SER A 13 -27.71 -48.24 -1.33
CA SER A 13 -26.44 -47.71 -0.83
C SER A 13 -26.46 -46.18 -0.88
N LEU A 14 -26.62 -45.56 0.27
CA LEU A 14 -26.54 -44.09 0.43
C LEU A 14 -25.07 -43.69 0.26
N VAL A 15 -24.70 -43.17 -0.91
CA VAL A 15 -23.39 -42.58 -1.16
C VAL A 15 -23.36 -41.21 -0.48
N LEU A 16 -22.73 -41.12 0.68
CA LEU A 16 -22.36 -39.86 1.31
C LEU A 16 -21.28 -39.18 0.46
N ILE A 17 -21.66 -38.23 -0.36
CA ILE A 17 -20.74 -37.33 -1.04
C ILE A 17 -20.22 -36.37 0.04
N PRO A 18 -18.91 -36.35 0.34
CA PRO A 18 -18.38 -35.34 1.23
C PRO A 18 -18.52 -33.99 0.51
N THR A 19 -19.39 -33.13 1.03
CA THR A 19 -19.37 -31.71 0.67
C THR A 19 -18.03 -31.15 1.13
N VAL A 20 -17.08 -31.01 0.20
CA VAL A 20 -15.91 -30.17 0.40
C VAL A 20 -16.47 -28.76 0.56
N LEU A 21 -16.57 -28.31 1.82
CA LEU A 21 -16.69 -26.89 2.12
C LEU A 21 -15.44 -26.23 1.52
N SER A 22 -15.58 -25.64 0.34
CA SER A 22 -14.67 -24.68 -0.18
C SER A 22 -14.50 -23.65 0.95
N GLN A 23 -13.33 -23.65 1.61
CA GLN A 23 -12.93 -22.53 2.44
C GLN A 23 -12.95 -21.34 1.47
N GLY A 24 -13.97 -20.51 1.57
CA GLY A 24 -14.09 -19.29 0.80
C GLY A 24 -12.79 -18.53 1.00
N GLY A 25 -12.07 -18.27 -0.09
CA GLY A 25 -10.91 -17.39 -0.06
C GLY A 25 -11.35 -16.14 0.68
N GLN A 26 -10.59 -15.75 1.72
CA GLN A 26 -10.91 -14.53 2.45
C GLN A 26 -11.01 -13.40 1.42
N ASP A 27 -12.08 -12.65 1.52
CA ASP A 27 -12.35 -11.54 0.63
C ASP A 27 -11.19 -10.52 0.73
N GLU A 28 -10.34 -10.49 -0.28
CA GLU A 28 -9.21 -9.55 -0.39
C GLU A 28 -9.65 -8.15 -0.84
N SER A 29 -10.95 -7.89 -0.83
CA SER A 29 -11.50 -6.58 -1.17
C SER A 29 -11.13 -5.53 -0.13
N SER A 30 -11.15 -4.27 -0.55
CA SER A 30 -10.97 -3.14 0.35
C SER A 30 -12.19 -2.99 1.25
N HIS A 31 -11.97 -2.90 2.57
CA HIS A 31 -13.02 -2.67 3.56
C HIS A 31 -13.10 -1.19 3.90
N ALA A 32 -14.27 -0.56 3.73
CA ALA A 32 -14.44 0.85 4.08
C ALA A 32 -14.22 1.08 5.58
N VAL A 33 -13.43 2.09 5.91
CA VAL A 33 -13.19 2.59 7.26
C VAL A 33 -13.71 4.00 7.35
N ALA A 34 -14.50 4.32 8.36
CA ALA A 34 -14.97 5.69 8.55
C ALA A 34 -13.85 6.60 9.10
N GLY A 35 -13.88 7.89 8.74
CA GLY A 35 -12.99 8.88 9.35
C GLY A 35 -12.60 10.07 8.47
N GLY A 36 -12.31 9.83 7.21
CA GLY A 36 -11.87 10.87 6.29
C GLY A 36 -10.52 11.48 6.68
N VAL A 37 -10.19 12.63 6.10
CA VAL A 37 -8.98 13.41 6.39
C VAL A 37 -9.31 14.53 7.37
N THR A 38 -8.85 14.43 8.60
CA THR A 38 -9.09 15.44 9.66
C THR A 38 -7.88 16.35 9.91
N VAL A 39 -6.74 16.09 9.30
CA VAL A 39 -5.53 16.89 9.46
C VAL A 39 -5.59 18.11 8.55
N LYS A 40 -5.57 19.31 9.15
CA LYS A 40 -5.66 20.58 8.41
C LYS A 40 -4.61 20.69 7.31
N GLY A 41 -5.07 21.07 6.11
CA GLY A 41 -4.23 21.28 4.93
C GLY A 41 -3.85 20.00 4.18
N TRP A 42 -4.22 18.83 4.70
CA TRP A 42 -4.02 17.57 4.00
C TRP A 42 -5.25 17.17 3.18
N THR A 43 -4.99 16.49 2.11
CA THR A 43 -5.98 15.86 1.23
C THR A 43 -5.42 14.54 0.69
N GLY A 44 -6.19 13.86 -0.15
CA GLY A 44 -5.75 12.60 -0.75
C GLY A 44 -6.57 12.22 -1.98
N LYS A 45 -6.13 11.16 -2.62
CA LYS A 45 -6.86 10.48 -3.70
C LYS A 45 -6.76 8.98 -3.51
N ILE A 46 -7.89 8.30 -3.50
CA ILE A 46 -7.94 6.84 -3.52
C ILE A 46 -7.69 6.31 -4.94
N ASP A 47 -7.31 5.06 -5.06
CA ASP A 47 -7.06 4.46 -6.36
C ASP A 47 -8.37 4.29 -7.14
N ALA A 48 -8.26 4.36 -8.46
CA ALA A 48 -9.42 4.34 -9.36
C ALA A 48 -10.25 3.04 -9.24
N ARG A 49 -9.60 1.91 -8.92
CA ARG A 49 -10.29 0.63 -8.70
C ARG A 49 -11.29 0.73 -7.55
N GLU A 50 -10.84 1.20 -6.40
CA GLU A 50 -11.70 1.32 -5.21
C GLU A 50 -12.74 2.44 -5.38
N ALA A 51 -12.38 3.51 -6.08
CA ALA A 51 -13.33 4.58 -6.43
C ALA A 51 -14.47 4.04 -7.33
N SER A 52 -14.17 3.16 -8.28
CA SER A 52 -15.19 2.51 -9.12
C SER A 52 -16.12 1.56 -8.35
N GLN A 53 -15.71 1.14 -7.17
CA GLN A 53 -16.50 0.33 -6.23
C GLN A 53 -17.32 1.19 -5.25
N GLY A 54 -17.38 2.50 -5.46
CA GLY A 54 -18.15 3.43 -4.64
C GLY A 54 -17.42 3.92 -3.38
N MET A 55 -16.16 3.55 -3.18
CA MET A 55 -15.37 4.10 -2.08
C MET A 55 -14.96 5.55 -2.34
N THR A 56 -14.78 6.28 -1.27
CA THR A 56 -14.35 7.67 -1.28
C THR A 56 -13.19 7.89 -0.31
N LEU A 57 -12.65 9.10 -0.26
CA LEU A 57 -11.65 9.44 0.74
C LEU A 57 -12.17 9.30 2.18
N ASN A 58 -13.49 9.41 2.39
CA ASN A 58 -14.14 9.18 3.70
C ASN A 58 -14.18 7.69 4.08
N SER A 59 -13.87 6.78 3.15
CA SER A 59 -13.72 5.34 3.41
C SER A 59 -12.33 4.97 3.95
N ALA A 60 -11.54 5.96 4.38
CA ALA A 60 -10.25 5.80 5.02
C ALA A 60 -10.09 6.88 6.10
N LYS A 61 -9.29 6.62 7.13
CA LYS A 61 -8.98 7.58 8.21
C LYS A 61 -7.57 8.13 8.02
N PHE A 62 -7.44 9.45 8.09
CA PHE A 62 -6.17 10.16 8.25
C PHE A 62 -6.35 11.22 9.34
N ALA A 63 -5.83 10.95 10.52
CA ALA A 63 -5.99 11.79 11.70
C ALA A 63 -4.65 12.03 12.39
N LYS A 64 -4.58 13.02 13.26
CA LYS A 64 -3.44 13.25 14.13
C LYS A 64 -3.73 12.63 15.51
N GLU A 65 -2.81 11.80 16.01
CA GLU A 65 -2.85 11.22 17.36
C GLU A 65 -1.49 11.48 18.04
N GLY A 66 -1.48 12.41 19.00
CA GLY A 66 -0.23 12.90 19.58
C GLY A 66 0.65 13.56 18.51
N ASP A 67 1.89 13.11 18.38
CA ASP A 67 2.84 13.58 17.36
C ASP A 67 2.79 12.78 16.06
N ALA A 68 2.02 11.67 16.02
CA ALA A 68 1.90 10.82 14.87
C ALA A 68 0.68 11.19 13.99
N PHE A 69 0.79 10.89 12.71
CA PHE A 69 -0.38 10.67 11.86
C PHE A 69 -0.83 9.23 12.04
N HIS A 70 -2.09 9.01 12.37
CA HIS A 70 -2.72 7.69 12.38
C HIS A 70 -3.49 7.50 11.09
N ILE A 71 -3.08 6.53 10.33
CA ILE A 71 -3.68 6.17 9.05
C ILE A 71 -4.28 4.77 9.16
N LEU A 72 -5.56 4.66 8.80
CA LEU A 72 -6.26 3.40 8.66
C LEU A 72 -6.97 3.43 7.31
N THR A 73 -6.53 2.60 6.38
CA THR A 73 -7.08 2.59 5.04
C THR A 73 -8.09 1.46 4.85
N GLY A 74 -9.22 1.79 4.22
CA GLY A 74 -10.05 0.82 3.53
C GLY A 74 -9.54 0.70 2.08
N PRO A 75 -9.70 1.75 1.25
CA PRO A 75 -9.11 1.81 -0.08
C PRO A 75 -7.61 2.13 -0.04
N ALA A 76 -6.89 1.76 -1.10
CA ALA A 76 -5.55 2.26 -1.34
C ALA A 76 -5.58 3.78 -1.61
N VAL A 77 -4.65 4.53 -0.99
CA VAL A 77 -4.72 5.99 -0.97
C VAL A 77 -3.35 6.64 -0.97
N THR A 78 -3.27 7.79 -1.63
CA THR A 78 -2.14 8.73 -1.55
C THR A 78 -2.59 9.98 -0.85
N TYR A 79 -1.86 10.40 0.20
CA TYR A 79 -2.12 11.63 0.97
C TYR A 79 -1.02 12.64 0.77
N TRP A 80 -1.40 13.91 0.67
CA TRP A 80 -0.45 15.03 0.58
C TRP A 80 -1.00 16.31 1.18
N ASN A 81 -0.09 17.20 1.55
CA ASN A 81 -0.41 18.60 1.80
C ASN A 81 0.16 19.41 0.62
N PRO A 82 -0.63 20.21 -0.10
CA PRO A 82 -0.14 21.02 -1.23
C PRO A 82 1.01 21.99 -0.89
N ALA A 83 1.16 22.34 0.39
CA ALA A 83 2.29 23.13 0.86
C ALA A 83 3.60 22.35 0.96
N ASN A 84 3.56 21.03 0.95
CA ASN A 84 4.73 20.13 1.01
C ASN A 84 5.44 20.07 -0.34
N LYS A 85 6.14 21.15 -0.70
CA LYS A 85 6.86 21.25 -1.98
C LYS A 85 8.34 20.90 -1.84
N ALA A 86 8.86 20.18 -2.81
CA ALA A 86 10.26 19.86 -2.95
C ALA A 86 10.73 20.12 -4.40
N SER A 87 11.94 20.63 -4.55
CA SER A 87 12.52 20.94 -5.85
C SER A 87 14.04 20.84 -5.82
N ARG A 88 14.63 20.57 -6.99
CA ARG A 88 16.07 20.38 -7.20
C ARG A 88 16.58 19.18 -6.40
N ASP A 89 17.58 19.39 -5.54
CA ASP A 89 18.16 18.35 -4.69
C ASP A 89 17.49 18.38 -3.31
N TYR A 90 16.88 17.26 -2.93
CA TYR A 90 16.16 17.14 -1.66
C TYR A 90 16.08 15.68 -1.19
N THR A 91 15.81 15.53 0.07
CA THR A 91 15.52 14.25 0.71
C THR A 91 14.22 14.37 1.51
N VAL A 92 13.32 13.39 1.37
CA VAL A 92 12.09 13.26 2.17
C VAL A 92 12.18 11.98 2.97
N THR A 93 12.02 12.09 4.29
CA THR A 93 12.09 10.96 5.23
C THR A 93 10.82 10.92 6.08
N ALA A 94 10.36 9.72 6.42
CA ALA A 94 9.33 9.47 7.42
C ALA A 94 9.59 8.14 8.14
N HIS A 95 9.10 8.04 9.38
CA HIS A 95 9.08 6.82 10.19
C HIS A 95 7.68 6.25 10.20
N PHE A 96 7.58 4.95 9.97
CA PHE A 96 6.34 4.20 9.89
C PHE A 96 6.34 3.11 10.96
N ARG A 97 5.25 2.98 11.68
CA ARG A 97 5.00 1.89 12.61
C ARG A 97 3.67 1.24 12.25
N GLU A 98 3.72 0.04 11.75
CA GLU A 98 2.55 -0.84 11.60
C GLU A 98 2.36 -1.54 12.96
N PRO A 99 1.26 -1.26 13.70
CA PRO A 99 1.12 -1.73 15.07
C PRO A 99 0.84 -3.23 15.16
N LYS A 100 0.18 -3.78 14.15
CA LYS A 100 -0.21 -5.19 14.08
C LYS A 100 -0.09 -5.69 12.63
N PHE A 101 1.05 -6.22 12.29
CA PHE A 101 1.34 -6.76 10.96
C PHE A 101 0.27 -7.76 10.50
N MET A 102 -0.29 -7.53 9.32
CA MET A 102 -1.35 -8.37 8.72
C MET A 102 -2.63 -8.52 9.56
N ALA A 103 -2.97 -7.56 10.44
CA ALA A 103 -4.19 -7.65 11.24
C ALA A 103 -5.47 -7.49 10.42
N LEU A 104 -5.40 -6.79 9.28
CA LEU A 104 -6.54 -6.45 8.44
C LEU A 104 -6.62 -7.27 7.15
N MET A 105 -5.57 -8.02 6.82
CA MET A 105 -5.45 -8.81 5.59
C MET A 105 -4.60 -10.06 5.79
N THR A 106 -4.77 -11.02 4.88
CA THR A 106 -4.03 -12.30 4.89
C THR A 106 -2.66 -12.24 4.22
N HIS A 107 -2.33 -11.10 3.61
CA HIS A 107 -1.04 -10.86 2.97
C HIS A 107 -0.52 -9.45 3.30
N PRO A 108 0.81 -9.23 3.26
CA PRO A 108 1.42 -7.94 3.57
C PRO A 108 1.01 -6.84 2.62
N HIS A 109 0.75 -5.65 3.14
CA HIS A 109 0.46 -4.45 2.37
C HIS A 109 1.54 -3.39 2.56
N PRO A 110 1.95 -2.67 1.48
CA PRO A 110 3.00 -1.69 1.57
C PRO A 110 2.49 -0.30 1.97
N TYR A 111 3.36 0.42 2.68
CA TYR A 111 3.22 1.82 3.05
C TYR A 111 4.54 2.56 2.87
N GLY A 112 4.48 3.84 2.53
CA GLY A 112 5.72 4.56 2.27
C GLY A 112 5.62 6.04 1.93
N VAL A 113 6.75 6.57 1.49
CA VAL A 113 6.95 7.97 1.11
C VAL A 113 6.67 8.17 -0.38
N MET A 114 5.96 9.23 -0.71
CA MET A 114 5.70 9.70 -2.07
C MET A 114 6.45 11.00 -2.32
N ILE A 115 7.07 11.14 -3.49
CA ILE A 115 7.72 12.35 -4.00
C ILE A 115 7.31 12.67 -5.44
N ALA A 116 7.75 13.81 -5.94
CA ALA A 116 7.54 14.21 -7.34
C ALA A 116 6.06 14.31 -7.73
N GLY A 117 5.20 14.66 -6.78
CA GLY A 117 3.76 14.77 -6.99
C GLY A 117 3.40 15.99 -7.85
N ASN A 118 2.91 15.74 -9.06
CA ASN A 118 2.44 16.74 -10.00
C ASN A 118 1.00 16.44 -10.39
N ASP A 119 0.19 17.48 -10.61
CA ASP A 119 -1.22 17.40 -10.99
C ASP A 119 -2.05 16.46 -10.09
N LEU A 120 -1.66 16.37 -8.81
CA LEU A 120 -2.28 15.47 -7.82
C LEU A 120 -3.78 15.72 -7.68
N GLY A 121 -4.55 14.65 -7.56
CA GLY A 121 -6.00 14.70 -7.47
C GLY A 121 -6.71 14.68 -8.84
N THR A 122 -6.01 14.86 -9.94
CA THR A 122 -6.54 14.80 -11.30
C THR A 122 -6.24 13.44 -11.97
N ASP A 123 -6.78 13.22 -13.18
CA ASP A 123 -6.46 12.04 -13.97
C ASP A 123 -5.09 12.14 -14.66
N GLN A 124 -4.47 13.33 -14.64
CA GLN A 124 -3.12 13.58 -15.15
C GLN A 124 -2.05 13.52 -14.06
N GLN A 125 -2.41 13.09 -12.84
CA GLN A 125 -1.46 13.03 -11.74
C GLN A 125 -0.25 12.15 -12.06
N SER A 126 0.93 12.62 -11.63
CA SER A 126 2.14 11.81 -11.64
C SER A 126 2.88 11.91 -10.32
N TYR A 127 3.43 10.81 -9.84
CA TYR A 127 4.27 10.74 -8.65
C TYR A 127 5.04 9.42 -8.57
N LEU A 128 6.10 9.40 -7.76
CA LEU A 128 6.89 8.21 -7.44
C LEU A 128 6.78 7.93 -5.94
N TYR A 129 6.72 6.66 -5.55
CA TYR A 129 6.78 6.26 -4.15
C TYR A 129 7.69 5.06 -3.92
N CYS A 130 8.28 5.01 -2.74
CA CYS A 130 8.95 3.86 -2.20
C CYS A 130 8.20 3.41 -0.95
N ALA A 131 7.86 2.13 -0.89
CA ALA A 131 7.05 1.57 0.19
C ALA A 131 7.61 0.22 0.65
N ALA A 132 7.53 -0.01 1.95
CA ALA A 132 7.95 -1.24 2.60
C ALA A 132 6.74 -2.09 2.97
N TYR A 133 6.94 -3.40 2.95
CA TYR A 133 6.05 -4.41 3.51
C TYR A 133 6.61 -4.88 4.85
N GLY A 134 5.75 -5.21 5.80
CA GLY A 134 6.17 -5.72 7.10
C GLY A 134 6.78 -7.15 7.08
N ASP A 135 6.94 -7.76 5.90
CA ASP A 135 7.56 -9.08 5.70
C ASP A 135 9.01 -9.03 5.16
N GLY A 136 9.62 -7.84 5.12
CA GLY A 136 11.00 -7.68 4.66
C GLY A 136 11.17 -7.42 3.16
N LYS A 137 10.10 -6.99 2.49
CA LYS A 137 10.10 -6.63 1.08
C LYS A 137 9.83 -5.14 0.89
N PHE A 138 10.15 -4.63 -0.30
CA PHE A 138 9.83 -3.26 -0.68
C PHE A 138 9.37 -3.18 -2.14
N ILE A 139 8.78 -2.05 -2.50
CA ILE A 139 8.39 -1.71 -3.86
C ILE A 139 8.69 -0.24 -4.15
N VAL A 140 9.22 0.03 -5.35
CA VAL A 140 9.29 1.36 -5.94
C VAL A 140 8.37 1.39 -7.14
N ARG A 141 7.37 2.24 -7.08
CA ARG A 141 6.31 2.34 -8.08
C ARG A 141 5.91 3.81 -8.26
N GLY A 142 5.34 4.12 -9.39
CA GLY A 142 4.79 5.44 -9.64
C GLY A 142 3.46 5.38 -10.38
N PHE A 143 2.84 6.54 -10.42
CA PHE A 143 1.71 6.84 -11.27
C PHE A 143 2.12 7.94 -12.24
N GLY A 144 1.74 7.77 -13.48
CA GLY A 144 1.70 8.74 -14.55
C GLY A 144 0.29 8.65 -15.15
N PRO A 145 0.10 8.83 -16.46
CA PRO A 145 -1.17 8.51 -17.12
C PRO A 145 -1.60 7.06 -16.89
N ALA A 146 -0.63 6.16 -16.64
CA ALA A 146 -0.83 4.79 -16.17
C ALA A 146 0.16 4.46 -15.05
N PRO A 147 -0.15 3.51 -14.16
CA PRO A 147 0.79 3.03 -13.15
C PRO A 147 2.05 2.44 -13.80
N PHE A 148 3.24 2.74 -13.25
CA PHE A 148 4.49 2.15 -13.69
C PHE A 148 5.29 1.61 -12.50
N GLN A 149 6.06 0.55 -12.72
CA GLN A 149 6.82 -0.15 -11.69
C GLN A 149 8.32 -0.09 -12.00
N MET A 150 9.13 0.16 -10.96
CA MET A 150 10.58 0.35 -11.10
C MET A 150 11.39 -0.86 -10.60
N ASN A 151 10.80 -1.70 -9.76
CA ASN A 151 11.36 -2.97 -9.32
C ASN A 151 10.26 -4.05 -9.27
N GLY A 152 10.61 -5.28 -8.95
CA GLY A 152 9.64 -6.37 -8.80
C GLY A 152 8.63 -6.09 -7.67
N ARG A 153 7.43 -6.64 -7.77
CA ARG A 153 6.46 -6.58 -6.67
C ARG A 153 7.02 -7.31 -5.45
N GLY A 154 7.19 -6.60 -4.34
CA GLY A 154 7.70 -7.19 -3.12
C GLY A 154 9.12 -7.74 -3.28
N THR A 155 10.07 -6.93 -3.75
CA THR A 155 11.50 -7.29 -3.79
C THR A 155 12.03 -7.44 -2.36
N PRO A 156 12.57 -8.61 -1.96
CA PRO A 156 13.15 -8.78 -0.63
C PRO A 156 14.47 -8.01 -0.51
N ASP A 157 14.69 -7.39 0.66
CA ASP A 157 15.95 -6.71 0.98
C ASP A 157 16.23 -6.80 2.49
N PRO A 158 17.46 -7.11 2.92
CA PRO A 158 17.81 -7.22 4.34
C PRO A 158 17.71 -5.89 5.11
N ALA A 159 17.65 -4.75 4.44
CA ALA A 159 17.43 -3.45 5.08
C ALA A 159 15.98 -3.26 5.55
N VAL A 160 15.03 -4.03 5.00
CA VAL A 160 13.61 -3.94 5.36
C VAL A 160 13.32 -4.82 6.57
N ASN A 161 12.86 -4.22 7.66
CA ASN A 161 12.51 -4.96 8.87
C ASN A 161 11.33 -5.91 8.61
N LYS A 162 11.38 -7.05 9.32
CA LYS A 162 10.28 -8.03 9.34
C LYS A 162 9.60 -8.01 10.69
N ALA A 163 8.27 -8.05 10.69
CA ALA A 163 7.53 -8.37 11.90
C ALA A 163 7.94 -9.75 12.41
N ALA A 164 8.03 -9.90 13.72
CA ALA A 164 8.40 -11.18 14.34
C ALA A 164 7.36 -12.28 14.07
N ALA A 165 6.09 -11.90 13.96
CA ALA A 165 4.96 -12.77 13.61
C ALA A 165 3.76 -11.91 13.15
N VAL A 166 2.73 -12.54 12.60
CA VAL A 166 1.43 -11.93 12.36
C VAL A 166 0.88 -11.34 13.68
N GLY A 167 0.35 -10.13 13.62
CA GLY A 167 -0.15 -9.40 14.77
C GLY A 167 0.92 -8.67 15.59
N GLN A 168 2.21 -8.85 15.28
CA GLN A 168 3.31 -8.14 15.96
C GLN A 168 3.64 -6.83 15.24
N PRO A 169 4.16 -5.82 15.97
CA PRO A 169 4.52 -4.55 15.37
C PRO A 169 5.77 -4.66 14.47
N VAL A 170 5.84 -3.77 13.49
CA VAL A 170 7.05 -3.57 12.68
C VAL A 170 7.22 -2.08 12.37
N GLU A 171 8.47 -1.63 12.34
CA GLU A 171 8.81 -0.23 12.08
C GLU A 171 9.78 -0.12 10.90
N GLN A 172 9.64 0.95 10.13
CA GLN A 172 10.51 1.27 9.01
C GLN A 172 10.81 2.77 9.00
N GLN A 173 12.03 3.13 8.71
CA GLN A 173 12.36 4.48 8.25
C GLN A 173 12.47 4.45 6.73
N ILE A 174 11.67 5.21 6.01
CA ILE A 174 11.70 5.26 4.55
C ILE A 174 12.13 6.65 4.11
N THR A 175 13.10 6.69 3.21
CA THR A 175 13.69 7.92 2.70
C THR A 175 13.74 7.87 1.18
N MET A 176 13.24 8.91 0.52
CA MET A 176 13.42 9.13 -0.90
C MET A 176 14.27 10.38 -1.15
N SER A 177 15.26 10.29 -2.02
CA SER A 177 16.19 11.37 -2.30
C SER A 177 16.29 11.65 -3.81
N VAL A 178 16.40 12.93 -4.12
CA VAL A 178 16.75 13.44 -5.46
C VAL A 178 18.06 14.21 -5.30
N LYS A 179 19.13 13.80 -5.99
CA LYS A 179 20.44 14.43 -5.93
C LYS A 179 21.13 14.38 -7.29
N GLY A 180 21.39 15.55 -7.87
CA GLY A 180 21.90 15.64 -9.24
C GLY A 180 20.96 14.90 -10.21
N ASP A 181 21.50 13.93 -10.96
CA ASP A 181 20.72 13.09 -11.87
C ASP A 181 20.21 11.77 -11.24
N LYS A 182 20.44 11.58 -9.95
CA LYS A 182 20.09 10.35 -9.24
C LYS A 182 18.81 10.53 -8.41
N VAL A 183 17.91 9.54 -8.48
CA VAL A 183 16.78 9.35 -7.56
C VAL A 183 16.97 8.04 -6.84
N SER A 184 16.84 8.03 -5.51
CA SER A 184 17.04 6.82 -4.72
C SER A 184 16.00 6.64 -3.62
N CYS A 185 15.82 5.39 -3.20
CA CYS A 185 15.12 5.01 -1.99
C CYS A 185 16.08 4.33 -1.02
N SER A 186 16.00 4.74 0.26
CA SER A 186 16.65 4.07 1.37
C SER A 186 15.61 3.62 2.38
N ILE A 187 15.79 2.42 2.94
CA ILE A 187 14.99 1.91 4.04
C ILE A 187 15.94 1.59 5.19
N ASN A 188 15.60 2.07 6.38
CA ASN A 188 16.40 1.93 7.60
C ASN A 188 17.89 2.35 7.37
N ASN A 189 18.08 3.49 6.69
CA ASN A 189 19.38 4.08 6.34
C ASN A 189 20.22 3.28 5.33
N LYS A 190 19.68 2.28 4.66
CA LYS A 190 20.34 1.52 3.59
C LYS A 190 19.68 1.85 2.25
N GLU A 191 20.47 2.21 1.23
CA GLU A 191 19.95 2.39 -0.13
C GLU A 191 19.52 1.01 -0.68
N VAL A 192 18.24 0.89 -1.04
CA VAL A 192 17.64 -0.35 -1.57
C VAL A 192 17.32 -0.23 -3.06
N TRP A 193 17.26 0.99 -3.57
CA TRP A 193 16.94 1.24 -4.97
C TRP A 193 17.47 2.60 -5.45
N THR A 194 17.84 2.65 -6.73
CA THR A 194 18.27 3.89 -7.42
C THR A 194 17.92 3.84 -8.91
N ALA A 195 17.74 5.02 -9.51
CA ALA A 195 17.59 5.22 -10.96
C ALA A 195 18.06 6.61 -11.38
N ALA A 196 18.36 6.79 -12.67
CA ALA A 196 18.58 8.11 -13.25
C ALA A 196 17.24 8.89 -13.39
N LYS A 197 17.30 10.21 -13.30
CA LYS A 197 16.10 11.05 -13.54
C LYS A 197 15.53 10.81 -14.93
N SER A 198 16.35 10.60 -15.94
CA SER A 198 15.96 10.32 -17.32
C SER A 198 15.11 9.04 -17.47
N ASP A 199 15.28 8.07 -16.56
CA ASP A 199 14.46 6.85 -16.54
C ASP A 199 13.07 7.08 -15.97
N LEU A 200 12.89 8.16 -15.23
CA LEU A 200 11.70 8.51 -14.51
C LEU A 200 10.91 9.64 -15.18
N VAL A 201 11.59 10.72 -15.59
CA VAL A 201 10.98 11.90 -16.23
C VAL A 201 10.91 11.68 -17.73
N LYS A 202 9.85 11.06 -18.18
CA LYS A 202 9.56 10.79 -19.59
C LYS A 202 8.09 10.52 -19.82
N THR A 203 7.67 10.53 -21.10
CA THR A 203 6.29 10.21 -21.47
C THR A 203 5.80 8.91 -20.83
N GLY A 204 4.63 8.97 -20.21
CA GLY A 204 4.00 7.83 -19.53
C GLY A 204 4.45 7.61 -18.08
N LYS A 205 5.41 8.39 -17.58
CA LYS A 205 5.89 8.33 -16.19
C LYS A 205 5.74 9.68 -15.48
N LEU A 206 6.82 10.20 -14.87
CA LEU A 206 6.79 11.46 -14.14
C LEU A 206 6.83 12.67 -15.07
N LYS A 207 6.08 13.70 -14.70
CA LYS A 207 6.19 15.04 -15.31
C LYS A 207 7.48 15.73 -14.91
N SER A 208 7.91 15.59 -13.65
CA SER A 208 9.12 16.18 -13.09
C SER A 208 9.52 15.40 -11.83
N THR A 209 10.78 15.51 -11.39
CA THR A 209 11.18 15.13 -10.03
C THR A 209 10.88 16.19 -8.99
N ASP A 210 10.64 17.45 -9.41
CA ASP A 210 10.11 18.50 -8.56
C ASP A 210 8.59 18.32 -8.37
N GLY A 211 8.07 18.70 -7.20
CA GLY A 211 6.64 18.61 -6.95
C GLY A 211 6.30 18.50 -5.47
N VAL A 212 5.13 17.98 -5.19
CA VAL A 212 4.63 17.75 -3.84
C VAL A 212 5.13 16.41 -3.31
N TYR A 213 5.46 16.33 -2.02
CA TYR A 213 5.74 15.09 -1.33
C TYR A 213 4.63 14.74 -0.33
N GLY A 214 4.50 13.46 -0.03
CA GLY A 214 3.46 12.94 0.85
C GLY A 214 3.66 11.47 1.19
N LEU A 215 2.55 10.78 1.40
CA LEU A 215 2.51 9.42 1.91
C LEU A 215 1.64 8.53 1.01
N ARG A 216 2.03 7.26 0.87
CA ARG A 216 1.29 6.26 0.09
C ARG A 216 1.01 5.03 0.94
N PHE A 217 -0.24 4.53 0.89
CA PHE A 217 -0.70 3.34 1.59
C PHE A 217 -1.48 2.43 0.63
N ALA A 218 -1.28 1.14 0.77
CA ALA A 218 -2.15 0.14 0.16
C ALA A 218 -3.52 0.10 0.89
N HIS A 219 -4.45 -0.68 0.36
CA HIS A 219 -5.73 -0.90 1.01
C HIS A 219 -5.55 -1.70 2.33
N ASN A 220 -6.54 -1.61 3.23
CA ASN A 220 -6.60 -2.35 4.50
C ASN A 220 -5.28 -2.31 5.31
N THR A 221 -4.71 -1.13 5.47
CA THR A 221 -3.43 -0.90 6.17
C THR A 221 -3.65 0.01 7.37
N GLU A 222 -3.13 -0.35 8.54
CA GLU A 222 -3.06 0.51 9.71
C GLU A 222 -1.62 0.88 10.02
N VAL A 223 -1.30 2.18 10.04
CA VAL A 223 0.06 2.67 10.25
C VAL A 223 0.06 4.00 11.01
N PHE A 224 1.00 4.15 11.93
CA PHE A 224 1.36 5.42 12.54
C PHE A 224 2.59 5.99 11.85
N VAL A 225 2.55 7.27 11.47
CA VAL A 225 3.65 7.96 10.78
C VAL A 225 4.11 9.15 11.59
N THR A 226 5.42 9.21 11.83
CA THR A 226 6.08 10.33 12.50
C THR A 226 7.24 10.88 11.68
N GLY A 227 7.69 12.09 12.00
CA GLY A 227 8.92 12.65 11.46
C GLY A 227 8.93 12.87 9.93
N LEU A 228 7.74 13.02 9.30
CA LEU A 228 7.70 13.39 7.88
C LEU A 228 8.35 14.76 7.69
N LYS A 229 9.48 14.78 7.03
CA LYS A 229 10.24 16.01 6.81
C LYS A 229 10.98 15.97 5.48
N LYS A 230 11.21 17.18 4.92
CA LYS A 230 12.09 17.43 3.80
C LYS A 230 13.35 18.14 4.28
N THR A 231 14.50 17.70 3.80
CA THR A 231 15.79 18.39 3.91
C THR A 231 16.30 18.76 2.52
N LYS A 232 17.10 19.80 2.40
CA LYS A 232 17.89 20.08 1.19
C LYS A 232 19.16 19.21 1.22
N ASN A 233 19.53 18.67 0.09
CA ASN A 233 20.81 17.99 -0.10
C ASN A 233 21.91 18.97 -0.49
#